data_ed59847d24fa810f9054dd9d280c68b4
#
_entry.id   ed59847d24fa810f9054dd9d280c68b4
#
_cell.length_a   1.000
_cell.length_b   1.000
_cell.length_c   1.000
_cell.angle_alpha   90.00
_cell.angle_beta   90.00
_cell.angle_gamma   90.00
#
_symmetry.space_group_name_H-M   'P 1'
#
loop_
_entity.id
_entity.type
_entity.pdbx_description
1 polymer ?
#
loop_
_entity_poly.entity_id
_entity_poly.type
_entity_poly.pdbx_seq_one_letter_code
_entity_poly.pdbx_strand_id
1 'polypeptide(L)'
;MYMPNISKNKKIKLAIEAFASEPGITNQQVADMIGVHKGTIQRWRKDPKFVDAIYDLYMVYYGSQIPCVLQAMIDQAKAGIVQA
;
A
#
# COMPACT_ATOMS: atom_id res chain seq x y z
N MET A 1 -16.33 -6.31 -19.01
CA MET A 1 -17.39 -6.81 -18.15
C MET A 1 -17.78 -5.75 -17.15
N TYR A 2 -19.07 -5.58 -16.97
CA TYR A 2 -19.56 -4.59 -16.05
C TYR A 2 -19.41 -5.06 -14.61
N MET A 3 -18.76 -4.25 -13.77
CA MET A 3 -18.49 -4.60 -12.39
C MET A 3 -18.93 -3.47 -11.47
N PRO A 4 -20.24 -3.15 -11.44
CA PRO A 4 -20.71 -1.97 -10.71
C PRO A 4 -20.54 -2.12 -9.20
N ASN A 5 -20.44 -3.35 -8.74
CA ASN A 5 -20.46 -3.66 -7.32
C ASN A 5 -19.11 -4.02 -6.75
N ILE A 6 -18.03 -3.65 -7.43
CA ILE A 6 -16.74 -3.74 -6.77
C ILE A 6 -16.80 -2.78 -5.60
N SER A 7 -16.93 -3.32 -4.39
CA SER A 7 -17.05 -2.52 -3.21
C SER A 7 -15.79 -1.69 -3.01
N LYS A 8 -15.94 -0.58 -2.30
CA LYS A 8 -14.81 0.26 -1.95
C LYS A 8 -13.72 -0.57 -1.25
N ASN A 9 -14.14 -1.49 -0.37
CA ASN A 9 -13.20 -2.36 0.33
C ASN A 9 -12.39 -3.24 -0.61
N LYS A 10 -13.03 -3.74 -1.66
CA LYS A 10 -12.34 -4.58 -2.64
C LYS A 10 -11.32 -3.77 -3.44
N LYS A 11 -11.66 -2.54 -3.80
CA LYS A 11 -10.73 -1.65 -4.50
C LYS A 11 -9.55 -1.28 -3.61
N ILE A 12 -9.81 -1.03 -2.33
CA ILE A 12 -8.75 -0.76 -1.37
C ILE A 12 -7.79 -1.94 -1.28
N LYS A 13 -8.31 -3.16 -1.22
CA LYS A 13 -7.49 -4.37 -1.21
C LYS A 13 -6.61 -4.47 -2.45
N LEU A 14 -7.18 -4.21 -3.62
CA LEU A 14 -6.41 -4.24 -4.86
C LEU A 14 -5.30 -3.20 -4.87
N ALA A 15 -5.57 -2.01 -4.35
CA ALA A 15 -4.57 -0.97 -4.24
C ALA A 15 -3.44 -1.38 -3.29
N ILE A 16 -3.79 -1.97 -2.16
CA ILE A 16 -2.80 -2.46 -1.20
C ILE A 16 -1.90 -3.50 -1.84
N GLU A 17 -2.49 -4.45 -2.57
CA GLU A 17 -1.72 -5.47 -3.27
C GLU A 17 -0.77 -4.88 -4.31
N ALA A 18 -1.25 -3.89 -5.06
CA ALA A 18 -0.45 -3.25 -6.09
C ALA A 18 0.76 -2.53 -5.46
N PHE A 19 0.54 -1.76 -4.40
CA PHE A 19 1.63 -1.07 -3.74
C PHE A 19 2.61 -2.03 -3.07
N ALA A 20 2.12 -3.13 -2.52
CA ALA A 20 2.97 -4.10 -1.85
C ALA A 20 3.80 -4.93 -2.83
N SER A 21 3.22 -5.30 -3.96
CA SER A 21 3.90 -6.14 -4.94
C SER A 21 4.88 -5.36 -5.83
N GLU A 22 4.63 -4.07 -6.03
CA GLU A 22 5.49 -3.20 -6.82
C GLU A 22 5.81 -1.93 -6.06
N PRO A 23 6.87 -1.94 -5.24
CA PRO A 23 7.17 -0.78 -4.39
C PRO A 23 7.42 0.52 -5.15
N GLY A 24 7.82 0.44 -6.41
CA GLY A 24 8.03 1.62 -7.25
C GLY A 24 6.81 2.13 -7.97
N ILE A 25 5.66 1.50 -7.81
CA ILE A 25 4.46 1.89 -8.54
C ILE A 25 3.96 3.27 -8.07
N THR A 26 3.47 4.06 -9.01
CA THR A 26 2.97 5.40 -8.71
C THR A 26 1.49 5.37 -8.36
N ASN A 27 1.02 6.44 -7.72
CA ASN A 27 -0.40 6.61 -7.42
C ASN A 27 -1.25 6.58 -8.69
N GLN A 28 -0.76 7.22 -9.75
CA GLN A 28 -1.48 7.26 -11.01
C GLN A 28 -1.62 5.86 -11.62
N GLN A 29 -0.56 5.07 -11.56
CA GLN A 29 -0.59 3.70 -12.09
C GLN A 29 -1.60 2.85 -11.33
N VAL A 30 -1.62 2.94 -10.01
CA VAL A 30 -2.59 2.19 -9.21
C VAL A 30 -4.02 2.66 -9.50
N ALA A 31 -4.22 3.97 -9.60
CA ALA A 31 -5.54 4.52 -9.91
C ALA A 31 -6.05 3.99 -11.26
N ASP A 32 -5.17 3.96 -12.26
CA ASP A 32 -5.54 3.45 -13.59
C ASP A 32 -5.86 1.97 -13.55
N MET A 33 -5.09 1.19 -12.80
CA MET A 33 -5.28 -0.27 -12.70
C MET A 33 -6.63 -0.63 -12.10
N ILE A 34 -7.07 0.10 -11.07
CA ILE A 34 -8.29 -0.26 -10.35
C ILE A 34 -9.48 0.62 -10.72
N GLY A 35 -9.27 1.57 -11.64
CA GLY A 35 -10.36 2.38 -12.16
C GLY A 35 -10.89 3.43 -11.19
N VAL A 36 -10.01 4.04 -10.41
CA VAL A 36 -10.38 5.13 -9.52
C VAL A 36 -9.58 6.38 -9.86
N HIS A 37 -9.98 7.51 -9.30
CA HIS A 37 -9.28 8.76 -9.49
C HIS A 37 -8.00 8.78 -8.66
N LYS A 38 -6.96 9.43 -9.20
CA LYS A 38 -5.69 9.58 -8.50
C LYS A 38 -5.86 10.21 -7.11
N GLY A 39 -6.75 11.18 -7.00
CA GLY A 39 -7.03 11.83 -5.72
C GLY A 39 -7.56 10.87 -4.66
N THR A 40 -8.29 9.86 -5.09
CA THR A 40 -8.79 8.82 -4.19
C THR A 40 -7.63 8.02 -3.60
N ILE A 41 -6.66 7.66 -4.45
CA ILE A 41 -5.46 6.93 -3.98
C ILE A 41 -4.67 7.80 -2.98
N GLN A 42 -4.49 9.08 -3.30
CA GLN A 42 -3.78 9.99 -2.38
C GLN A 42 -4.47 10.09 -1.03
N ARG A 43 -5.80 10.10 -1.04
CA ARG A 43 -6.59 10.14 0.20
C ARG A 43 -6.41 8.87 1.01
N TRP A 44 -6.45 7.71 0.35
CA TRP A 44 -6.25 6.45 1.03
C TRP A 44 -4.86 6.35 1.67
N ARG A 45 -3.85 6.87 1.00
CA ARG A 45 -2.47 6.81 1.52
C ARG A 45 -2.25 7.67 2.75
N LYS A 46 -3.17 8.55 3.06
CA LYS A 46 -3.12 9.33 4.30
C LYS A 46 -3.67 8.55 5.50
N ASP A 47 -4.38 7.47 5.24
CA ASP A 47 -4.94 6.62 6.31
C ASP A 47 -3.86 5.68 6.82
N PRO A 48 -3.51 5.74 8.12
CA PRO A 48 -2.49 4.85 8.69
C PRO A 48 -2.82 3.37 8.50
N LYS A 49 -4.09 3.00 8.55
CA LYS A 49 -4.50 1.62 8.37
C LYS A 49 -4.16 1.12 6.97
N PHE A 50 -4.34 1.97 5.97
CA PHE A 50 -4.01 1.64 4.59
C PHE A 50 -2.50 1.43 4.44
N VAL A 51 -1.72 2.33 4.98
CA VAL A 51 -0.26 2.26 4.93
C VAL A 51 0.25 1.01 5.67
N ASP A 52 -0.28 0.74 6.85
CA ASP A 52 0.10 -0.45 7.62
C ASP A 52 -0.21 -1.73 6.86
N ALA A 53 -1.35 -1.79 6.20
CA ALA A 53 -1.73 -2.96 5.41
C ALA A 53 -0.75 -3.18 4.25
N ILE A 54 -0.28 -2.12 3.62
CA ILE A 54 0.73 -2.23 2.56
C ILE A 54 2.03 -2.81 3.11
N TYR A 55 2.50 -2.30 4.24
CA TYR A 55 3.73 -2.81 4.87
C TYR A 55 3.59 -4.27 5.27
N ASP A 56 2.46 -4.63 5.87
CA ASP A 56 2.23 -6.01 6.30
C ASP A 56 2.28 -6.97 5.11
N LEU A 57 1.62 -6.61 4.02
CA LEU A 57 1.60 -7.45 2.83
C LEU A 57 2.97 -7.47 2.14
N TYR A 58 3.65 -6.32 2.11
CA TYR A 58 5.02 -6.24 1.59
C TYR A 58 5.93 -7.20 2.33
N MET A 59 5.83 -7.26 3.65
CA MET A 59 6.62 -8.17 4.46
C MET A 59 6.29 -9.63 4.18
N VAL A 60 5.03 -9.93 3.87
CA VAL A 60 4.65 -11.30 3.47
C VAL A 60 5.34 -11.67 2.16
N TYR A 61 5.38 -10.76 1.20
CA TYR A 61 5.97 -11.05 -0.11
C TYR A 61 7.50 -11.08 -0.09
N TYR A 62 8.12 -10.19 0.66
CA TYR A 62 9.57 -9.96 0.56
C TYR A 62 10.30 -10.08 1.88
N GLY A 63 9.62 -10.43 2.95
CA GLY A 63 10.23 -10.42 4.28
C GLY A 63 11.47 -11.28 4.40
N SER A 64 11.49 -12.44 3.74
CA SER A 64 12.63 -13.34 3.79
C SER A 64 13.82 -12.84 2.98
N GLN A 65 13.62 -11.84 2.12
CA GLN A 65 14.64 -11.28 1.24
C GLN A 65 15.18 -9.95 1.75
N ILE A 66 14.55 -9.38 2.75
CA ILE A 66 14.95 -8.09 3.30
C ILE A 66 16.08 -8.28 4.31
N PRO A 67 17.24 -7.64 4.13
CA PRO A 67 18.30 -7.70 5.14
C PRO A 67 17.84 -7.16 6.49
N CYS A 68 18.39 -7.68 7.57
CA CYS A 68 18.03 -7.23 8.91
C CYS A 68 18.18 -5.72 9.09
N VAL A 69 19.20 -5.13 8.49
CA VAL A 69 19.41 -3.68 8.58
C VAL A 69 18.25 -2.94 7.95
N LEU A 70 17.81 -3.40 6.77
CA LEU A 70 16.69 -2.75 6.10
C LEU A 70 15.40 -2.93 6.89
N GLN A 71 15.21 -4.09 7.49
CA GLN A 71 14.07 -4.35 8.35
C GLN A 71 14.03 -3.38 9.53
N ALA A 72 15.18 -3.16 10.16
CA ALA A 72 15.28 -2.22 11.25
C ALA A 72 14.95 -0.79 10.82
N MET A 73 15.37 -0.41 9.62
CA MET A 73 15.05 0.91 9.07
C MET A 73 13.54 1.08 8.83
N ILE A 74 12.89 0.05 8.34
CA ILE A 74 11.44 0.07 8.14
C ILE A 74 10.73 0.23 9.48
N ASP A 75 11.16 -0.53 10.49
CA ASP A 75 10.56 -0.46 11.82
C ASP A 75 10.76 0.93 12.43
N GLN A 76 11.94 1.52 12.27
CA GLN A 76 12.20 2.86 12.76
C GLN A 76 11.36 3.91 12.06
N ALA A 77 11.13 3.74 10.75
CA ALA A 77 10.29 4.67 10.01
C ALA A 77 8.85 4.65 10.53
N LYS A 78 8.34 3.46 10.82
CA LYS A 78 7.00 3.31 11.39
C LYS A 78 6.92 3.93 12.79
N ALA A 79 7.94 3.71 13.61
CA ALA A 79 8.02 4.29 14.95
C ALA A 79 8.24 5.81 14.90
N GLY A 80 9.05 6.26 13.95
CA GLY A 80 9.36 7.69 13.79
C GLY A 80 8.12 8.52 13.48
N ILE A 81 7.16 7.96 12.77
CA ILE A 81 5.91 8.66 12.50
C ILE A 81 5.18 8.98 13.81
N VAL A 82 5.29 8.09 14.78
CA VAL A 82 4.63 8.25 16.06
C VAL A 82 5.39 9.23 16.94
N GLN A 83 6.70 9.26 16.81
CA GLN A 83 7.56 10.08 17.68
C GLN A 83 7.70 11.52 17.19
N ALA A 84 7.38 11.75 15.94
CA ALA A 84 7.45 13.11 15.41
C ALA A 84 6.36 13.99 16.02
#